data_a04495d6735957cdfeccfc879ec4d4f1
#
_entry.id   a04495d6735957cdfeccfc879ec4d4f1
#
_cell.length_a   1.000
_cell.length_b   1.000
_cell.length_c   1.000
_cell.angle_alpha   90.00
_cell.angle_beta   90.00
_cell.angle_gamma   90.00
#
_symmetry.space_group_name_H-M   'P 1'
#
loop_
_entity.id
_entity.type
_entity.pdbx_description
1 polymer ?
#
loop_
_entity_poly.entity_id
_entity_poly.type
_entity_poly.pdbx_seq_one_letter_code
_entity_poly.pdbx_strand_id
1 'polypeptide(L)'
;LFLIHNRPILRPVDDSVVQTIHNEPALLRAARGYAPITIKLADNQSTPHQHVSALAVGGHLKNTFAISNGDYAMISQHNGDLESLESITGFKHNIADLSQLLEYHPELIAHDQHPEYASSHYAKSFHLPTVSVQHHHAHLLSCMAEHDIKLSLLGIICDGNGLGDNGTLWGGEFFTLDKSSNISRIASLRPFSLLGGAVAIKEPRRSALAMLWEYMGDNVFEHSSLAPVSAFTEEEKALIQPMLNKLINSPRSSSLGRLFDCVASLLDLCQVSSYEGQAAQRLEQCFAATAS
;
A
#
# COMPACT_ATOMS: atom_id res chain seq x y z
N LEU A 1 -7.88 -7.26 -30.55
CA LEU A 1 -8.67 -8.46 -30.72
C LEU A 1 -9.05 -9.00 -29.35
N PHE A 2 -10.38 -9.21 -29.08
CA PHE A 2 -10.87 -9.80 -27.85
C PHE A 2 -11.46 -11.17 -28.15
N LEU A 3 -11.13 -12.18 -27.34
CA LEU A 3 -11.80 -13.46 -27.33
C LEU A 3 -12.94 -13.38 -26.29
N ILE A 4 -14.16 -13.52 -26.73
CA ILE A 4 -15.35 -13.44 -25.87
C ILE A 4 -16.12 -14.77 -25.92
N HIS A 5 -16.91 -15.04 -24.89
CA HIS A 5 -17.83 -16.17 -24.81
C HIS A 5 -19.16 -15.74 -24.15
N ASN A 6 -20.19 -16.57 -24.31
CA ASN A 6 -21.53 -16.32 -23.80
C ASN A 6 -21.84 -17.01 -22.46
N ARG A 7 -20.86 -17.63 -21.82
CA ARG A 7 -21.04 -18.22 -20.47
C ARG A 7 -20.90 -17.14 -19.40
N PRO A 8 -21.76 -17.13 -18.38
CA PRO A 8 -21.59 -16.24 -17.25
C PRO A 8 -20.29 -16.58 -16.49
N ILE A 9 -19.57 -15.55 -16.05
CA ILE A 9 -18.42 -15.71 -15.17
C ILE A 9 -18.94 -15.68 -13.74
N LEU A 10 -18.90 -16.82 -13.07
CA LEU A 10 -19.38 -16.93 -11.69
C LEU A 10 -18.42 -16.27 -10.71
N ARG A 11 -17.11 -16.51 -10.90
CA ARG A 11 -16.03 -15.95 -10.05
C ARG A 11 -14.97 -15.34 -10.95
N PRO A 12 -14.98 -14.01 -11.14
CA PRO A 12 -13.89 -13.35 -11.83
C PRO A 12 -12.61 -13.50 -11.02
N VAL A 13 -11.51 -13.88 -11.65
CA VAL A 13 -10.21 -14.02 -11.03
C VAL A 13 -9.14 -13.57 -11.99
N ASP A 14 -8.23 -12.70 -11.50
CA ASP A 14 -7.07 -12.24 -12.26
C ASP A 14 -6.00 -13.33 -12.35
N ASP A 15 -4.99 -13.10 -13.17
CA ASP A 15 -3.79 -13.92 -13.16
C ASP A 15 -2.88 -13.52 -12.00
N SER A 16 -2.21 -14.50 -11.40
CA SER A 16 -1.17 -14.25 -10.43
C SER A 16 0.05 -13.61 -11.09
N VAL A 17 0.75 -12.76 -10.35
CA VAL A 17 2.00 -12.14 -10.78
C VAL A 17 3.13 -12.67 -9.92
N VAL A 18 4.12 -13.27 -10.56
CA VAL A 18 5.30 -13.86 -9.90
C VAL A 18 6.55 -13.28 -10.50
N GLN A 19 7.54 -12.97 -9.69
CA GLN A 19 8.87 -12.52 -10.09
C GLN A 19 9.91 -13.51 -9.57
N THR A 20 10.95 -13.79 -10.35
CA THR A 20 12.09 -14.56 -9.88
C THR A 20 13.05 -13.64 -9.16
N ILE A 21 13.31 -13.88 -7.87
CA ILE A 21 14.26 -13.14 -7.04
C ILE A 21 15.26 -14.16 -6.49
N HIS A 22 16.54 -13.98 -6.74
CA HIS A 22 17.61 -14.93 -6.35
C HIS A 22 17.33 -16.39 -6.78
N ASN A 23 16.79 -16.59 -7.96
CA ASN A 23 16.37 -17.87 -8.54
C ASN A 23 15.19 -18.56 -7.82
N GLU A 24 14.51 -17.87 -6.89
CA GLU A 24 13.31 -18.35 -6.22
C GLU A 24 12.10 -17.55 -6.69
N PRO A 25 10.92 -18.18 -6.84
CA PRO A 25 9.70 -17.47 -7.20
C PRO A 25 9.17 -16.65 -6.03
N ALA A 26 9.06 -15.34 -6.21
CA ALA A 26 8.41 -14.42 -5.28
C ALA A 26 7.02 -14.04 -5.81
N LEU A 27 5.99 -14.31 -5.03
CA LEU A 27 4.61 -14.00 -5.38
C LEU A 27 4.31 -12.53 -5.08
N LEU A 28 4.08 -11.74 -6.14
CA LEU A 28 3.73 -10.32 -6.03
C LEU A 28 2.22 -10.08 -5.94
N ARG A 29 1.43 -10.96 -6.60
CA ARG A 29 -0.02 -10.91 -6.60
C ARG A 29 -0.58 -12.33 -6.57
N ALA A 30 -1.32 -12.65 -5.51
CA ALA A 30 -1.98 -13.94 -5.38
C ALA A 30 -3.37 -13.90 -6.01
N ALA A 31 -3.57 -14.69 -7.06
CA ALA A 31 -4.84 -14.86 -7.72
C ALA A 31 -4.94 -16.29 -8.26
N ARG A 32 -5.22 -16.48 -9.54
CA ARG A 32 -5.39 -17.79 -10.17
C ARG A 32 -4.21 -18.73 -9.86
N GLY A 33 -4.49 -19.89 -9.34
CA GLY A 33 -3.54 -20.96 -9.05
C GLY A 33 -2.79 -20.83 -7.71
N TYR A 34 -2.84 -19.64 -7.06
CA TYR A 34 -2.21 -19.40 -5.76
C TYR A 34 -3.20 -19.05 -4.65
N ALA A 35 -4.25 -18.29 -4.95
CA ALA A 35 -5.27 -17.94 -3.97
C ALA A 35 -6.37 -19.04 -3.92
N PRO A 36 -7.03 -19.23 -2.75
CA PRO A 36 -6.77 -18.56 -1.48
C PRO A 36 -5.52 -19.09 -0.77
N ILE A 37 -4.84 -18.21 -0.01
CA ILE A 37 -3.67 -18.58 0.78
C ILE A 37 -4.11 -18.78 2.24
N THR A 38 -3.77 -19.91 2.82
CA THR A 38 -4.06 -20.19 4.23
C THR A 38 -2.79 -20.08 5.06
N ILE A 39 -2.84 -19.28 6.11
CA ILE A 39 -1.75 -19.05 7.07
C ILE A 39 -2.21 -19.55 8.43
N LYS A 40 -1.39 -20.33 9.12
CA LYS A 40 -1.62 -20.68 10.51
C LYS A 40 -1.24 -19.47 11.38
N LEU A 41 -2.17 -19.03 12.21
CA LEU A 41 -1.91 -17.96 13.16
C LEU A 41 -1.13 -18.52 14.35
N ALA A 42 -0.17 -17.71 14.86
CA ALA A 42 0.66 -18.15 15.98
C ALA A 42 -0.17 -18.30 17.26
N ASP A 43 0.06 -19.39 17.99
CA ASP A 43 -0.48 -19.60 19.34
C ASP A 43 0.12 -18.56 20.29
N ASN A 44 -0.59 -17.48 20.56
CA ASN A 44 -0.25 -16.57 21.65
C ASN A 44 -0.66 -17.18 22.99
N GLN A 45 0.24 -17.94 23.62
CA GLN A 45 -0.02 -18.63 24.91
C GLN A 45 -0.35 -17.65 26.08
N SER A 46 -0.25 -16.34 25.87
CA SER A 46 -0.47 -15.33 26.90
C SER A 46 -1.90 -14.77 26.98
N THR A 47 -2.74 -15.03 26.00
CA THR A 47 -4.17 -14.69 26.07
C THR A 47 -4.99 -15.91 25.72
N PRO A 48 -5.98 -16.33 26.53
CA PRO A 48 -6.92 -17.38 26.11
C PRO A 48 -7.60 -16.86 24.84
N HIS A 49 -7.26 -17.44 23.69
CA HIS A 49 -7.87 -17.09 22.43
C HIS A 49 -9.37 -17.41 22.54
N GLN A 50 -10.18 -16.38 22.64
CA GLN A 50 -11.52 -16.51 22.10
C GLN A 50 -11.32 -16.69 20.60
N HIS A 51 -11.70 -17.84 20.08
CA HIS A 51 -11.73 -18.12 18.64
C HIS A 51 -12.77 -17.18 18.00
N VAL A 52 -12.36 -15.95 17.73
CA VAL A 52 -13.23 -14.95 17.11
C VAL A 52 -13.16 -15.14 15.60
N SER A 53 -14.30 -15.40 15.00
CA SER A 53 -14.43 -15.39 13.54
C SER A 53 -14.38 -13.96 13.01
N ALA A 54 -13.27 -13.57 12.40
CA ALA A 54 -13.05 -12.20 11.93
C ALA A 54 -12.94 -12.11 10.41
N LEU A 55 -13.67 -11.16 9.81
CA LEU A 55 -13.50 -10.75 8.42
C LEU A 55 -12.65 -9.47 8.38
N ALA A 56 -11.47 -9.53 7.78
CA ALA A 56 -10.65 -8.36 7.49
C ALA A 56 -10.87 -7.94 6.03
N VAL A 57 -11.37 -6.74 5.79
CA VAL A 57 -11.78 -6.28 4.46
C VAL A 57 -10.63 -5.70 3.62
N GLY A 58 -9.42 -5.59 4.17
CA GLY A 58 -8.23 -5.10 3.47
C GLY A 58 -8.23 -3.60 3.16
N GLY A 59 -7.23 -3.19 2.39
CA GLY A 59 -7.05 -1.81 1.94
C GLY A 59 -7.92 -1.43 0.73
N HIS A 60 -7.64 -0.28 0.14
CA HIS A 60 -8.38 0.24 -1.02
C HIS A 60 -7.74 -0.16 -2.35
N LEU A 61 -6.41 -0.09 -2.43
CA LEU A 61 -5.63 -0.47 -3.60
C LEU A 61 -5.10 -1.90 -3.44
N LYS A 62 -5.00 -2.63 -4.55
CA LYS A 62 -4.53 -4.04 -4.57
C LYS A 62 -5.23 -4.89 -3.50
N ASN A 63 -6.53 -4.69 -3.39
CA ASN A 63 -7.32 -5.26 -2.31
C ASN A 63 -7.24 -6.78 -2.28
N THR A 64 -7.08 -7.31 -1.09
CA THR A 64 -7.40 -8.67 -0.68
C THR A 64 -8.17 -8.59 0.64
N PHE A 65 -9.12 -9.48 0.85
CA PHE A 65 -9.73 -9.66 2.16
C PHE A 65 -9.24 -10.95 2.80
N ALA A 66 -9.39 -11.07 4.10
CA ALA A 66 -9.07 -12.30 4.81
C ALA A 66 -10.19 -12.69 5.76
N ILE A 67 -10.39 -13.99 5.93
CA ILE A 67 -11.28 -14.56 6.93
C ILE A 67 -10.45 -15.38 7.93
N SER A 68 -10.82 -15.33 9.20
CA SER A 68 -10.12 -16.03 10.27
C SER A 68 -11.11 -16.76 11.17
N ASN A 69 -10.74 -17.98 11.57
CA ASN A 69 -11.47 -18.74 12.60
C ASN A 69 -10.71 -18.79 13.94
N GLY A 70 -9.72 -17.94 14.11
CA GLY A 70 -8.87 -17.90 15.29
C GLY A 70 -7.56 -18.67 15.15
N ASP A 71 -7.55 -19.85 14.55
CA ASP A 71 -6.33 -20.67 14.35
C ASP A 71 -5.68 -20.41 13.00
N TYR A 72 -6.49 -20.10 12.00
CA TYR A 72 -6.06 -19.89 10.63
C TYR A 72 -6.66 -18.61 10.07
N ALA A 73 -5.89 -17.94 9.23
CA ALA A 73 -6.36 -16.88 8.35
C ALA A 73 -6.29 -17.36 6.91
N MET A 74 -7.38 -17.19 6.16
CA MET A 74 -7.44 -17.45 4.74
C MET A 74 -7.53 -16.13 4.00
N ILE A 75 -6.52 -15.85 3.18
CA ILE A 75 -6.42 -14.63 2.37
C ILE A 75 -7.06 -14.90 1.01
N SER A 76 -7.95 -14.03 0.59
CA SER A 76 -8.64 -14.12 -0.70
C SER A 76 -7.69 -13.91 -1.88
N GLN A 77 -8.21 -14.14 -3.06
CA GLN A 77 -7.60 -13.65 -4.29
C GLN A 77 -7.49 -12.12 -4.30
N HIS A 78 -6.59 -11.60 -5.12
CA HIS A 78 -6.52 -10.19 -5.46
C HIS A 78 -7.83 -9.70 -6.10
N ASN A 79 -8.41 -8.64 -5.54
CA ASN A 79 -9.67 -8.04 -5.99
C ASN A 79 -9.45 -6.76 -6.82
N GLY A 80 -8.19 -6.33 -6.97
CA GLY A 80 -7.86 -5.09 -7.68
C GLY A 80 -8.04 -3.84 -6.82
N ASP A 81 -8.03 -2.69 -7.48
CA ASP A 81 -8.23 -1.39 -6.87
C ASP A 81 -9.73 -1.10 -6.75
N LEU A 82 -10.19 -0.72 -5.56
CA LEU A 82 -11.61 -0.47 -5.28
C LEU A 82 -12.02 0.96 -5.68
N GLU A 83 -11.57 1.40 -6.88
CA GLU A 83 -11.82 2.75 -7.39
C GLU A 83 -13.11 2.82 -8.25
N SER A 84 -13.54 1.69 -8.82
CA SER A 84 -14.73 1.62 -9.67
C SER A 84 -15.90 0.91 -8.99
N LEU A 85 -17.11 1.18 -9.47
CA LEU A 85 -18.32 0.49 -8.97
C LEU A 85 -18.25 -1.01 -9.26
N GLU A 86 -17.69 -1.39 -10.39
CA GLU A 86 -17.53 -2.78 -10.83
C GLU A 86 -16.58 -3.52 -9.90
N SER A 87 -15.41 -2.93 -9.55
CA SER A 87 -14.45 -3.55 -8.65
C SER A 87 -15.01 -3.69 -7.23
N ILE A 88 -15.72 -2.67 -6.73
CA ILE A 88 -16.40 -2.73 -5.43
C ILE A 88 -17.49 -3.82 -5.43
N THR A 89 -18.24 -3.95 -6.52
CA THR A 89 -19.27 -4.98 -6.65
C THR A 89 -18.65 -6.38 -6.68
N GLY A 90 -17.56 -6.57 -7.43
CA GLY A 90 -16.81 -7.81 -7.49
C GLY A 90 -16.23 -8.19 -6.12
N PHE A 91 -15.63 -7.23 -5.41
CA PHE A 91 -15.13 -7.41 -4.06
C PHE A 91 -16.21 -7.90 -3.07
N LYS A 92 -17.38 -7.24 -3.07
CA LYS A 92 -18.52 -7.63 -2.22
C LYS A 92 -19.03 -9.04 -2.58
N HIS A 93 -19.11 -9.33 -3.88
CA HIS A 93 -19.51 -10.64 -4.37
C HIS A 93 -18.52 -11.74 -3.93
N ASN A 94 -17.22 -11.49 -4.04
CA ASN A 94 -16.19 -12.45 -3.64
C ASN A 94 -16.22 -12.74 -2.14
N ILE A 95 -16.48 -11.74 -1.29
CA ILE A 95 -16.68 -11.95 0.16
C ILE A 95 -17.90 -12.83 0.41
N ALA A 96 -19.03 -12.51 -0.20
CA ALA A 96 -20.27 -13.26 -0.01
C ALA A 96 -20.14 -14.71 -0.50
N ASP A 97 -19.55 -14.91 -1.67
CA ASP A 97 -19.38 -16.23 -2.29
C ASP A 97 -18.41 -17.10 -1.47
N LEU A 98 -17.27 -16.56 -1.01
CA LEU A 98 -16.34 -17.32 -0.18
C LEU A 98 -16.94 -17.63 1.19
N SER A 99 -17.66 -16.69 1.78
CA SER A 99 -18.34 -16.91 3.06
C SER A 99 -19.41 -18.01 2.93
N GLN A 100 -20.18 -18.00 1.85
CA GLN A 100 -21.18 -19.04 1.59
C GLN A 100 -20.52 -20.41 1.35
N LEU A 101 -19.44 -20.46 0.57
CA LEU A 101 -18.72 -21.70 0.24
C LEU A 101 -18.15 -22.39 1.49
N LEU A 102 -17.71 -21.59 2.46
CA LEU A 102 -17.08 -22.08 3.70
C LEU A 102 -18.04 -22.11 4.89
N GLU A 103 -19.33 -21.79 4.68
CA GLU A 103 -20.33 -21.64 5.75
C GLU A 103 -19.82 -20.71 6.87
N TYR A 104 -19.10 -19.65 6.46
CA TYR A 104 -18.40 -18.73 7.33
C TYR A 104 -19.30 -17.56 7.77
N HIS A 105 -19.35 -17.33 9.08
CA HIS A 105 -20.11 -16.25 9.70
C HIS A 105 -19.18 -15.42 10.57
N PRO A 106 -18.82 -14.18 10.15
CA PRO A 106 -17.97 -13.32 10.95
C PRO A 106 -18.70 -12.82 12.20
N GLU A 107 -17.97 -12.71 13.30
CA GLU A 107 -18.41 -12.09 14.56
C GLU A 107 -17.83 -10.68 14.70
N LEU A 108 -16.75 -10.39 13.95
CA LEU A 108 -16.00 -9.14 13.98
C LEU A 108 -15.56 -8.75 12.57
N ILE A 109 -15.58 -7.46 12.27
CA ILE A 109 -15.05 -6.92 11.01
C ILE A 109 -13.83 -6.05 11.29
N ALA A 110 -12.68 -6.37 10.71
CA ALA A 110 -11.48 -5.54 10.74
C ALA A 110 -11.35 -4.72 9.45
N HIS A 111 -11.00 -3.44 9.58
CA HIS A 111 -10.84 -2.53 8.44
C HIS A 111 -9.69 -1.54 8.66
N ASP A 112 -9.19 -0.96 7.57
CA ASP A 112 -8.19 0.11 7.62
C ASP A 112 -8.74 1.36 8.33
N GLN A 113 -7.86 2.11 8.99
CA GLN A 113 -8.21 3.39 9.62
C GLN A 113 -8.61 4.47 8.62
N HIS A 114 -8.21 4.34 7.35
CA HIS A 114 -8.48 5.36 6.35
C HIS A 114 -9.99 5.52 6.14
N PRO A 115 -10.57 6.72 6.41
CA PRO A 115 -12.02 6.91 6.45
C PRO A 115 -12.68 6.79 5.07
N GLU A 116 -11.95 7.12 4.01
CA GLU A 116 -12.49 7.20 2.64
C GLU A 116 -12.31 5.89 1.83
N TYR A 117 -11.71 4.85 2.40
CA TYR A 117 -11.57 3.58 1.68
C TYR A 117 -12.91 2.89 1.47
N ALA A 118 -13.18 2.45 0.25
CA ALA A 118 -14.41 1.72 -0.07
C ALA A 118 -14.55 0.44 0.76
N SER A 119 -13.44 -0.23 1.08
CA SER A 119 -13.41 -1.37 2.01
C SER A 119 -13.83 -0.98 3.42
N SER A 120 -13.34 0.16 3.96
CA SER A 120 -13.73 0.66 5.28
C SER A 120 -15.20 1.08 5.33
N HIS A 121 -15.73 1.68 4.27
CA HIS A 121 -17.16 1.96 4.14
C HIS A 121 -18.01 0.68 4.12
N TYR A 122 -17.53 -0.35 3.40
CA TYR A 122 -18.21 -1.63 3.36
C TYR A 122 -18.21 -2.33 4.73
N ALA A 123 -17.08 -2.30 5.46
CA ALA A 123 -17.01 -2.83 6.83
C ALA A 123 -18.07 -2.23 7.74
N LYS A 124 -18.29 -0.92 7.66
CA LYS A 124 -19.28 -0.20 8.44
C LYS A 124 -20.75 -0.52 8.05
N SER A 125 -20.98 -1.15 6.91
CA SER A 125 -22.33 -1.58 6.50
C SER A 125 -22.78 -2.88 7.17
N PHE A 126 -21.88 -3.62 7.81
CA PHE A 126 -22.22 -4.78 8.63
C PHE A 126 -22.76 -4.31 9.98
N HIS A 127 -23.78 -5.01 10.50
CA HIS A 127 -24.30 -4.78 11.85
C HIS A 127 -23.54 -5.62 12.89
N LEU A 128 -22.20 -5.61 12.80
CA LEU A 128 -21.30 -6.36 13.64
C LEU A 128 -20.28 -5.41 14.30
N PRO A 129 -19.65 -5.81 15.41
CA PRO A 129 -18.52 -5.08 15.97
C PRO A 129 -17.43 -4.86 14.91
N THR A 130 -16.84 -3.66 14.88
CA THR A 130 -15.76 -3.33 13.96
C THR A 130 -14.50 -2.95 14.71
N VAL A 131 -13.33 -3.31 14.16
CA VAL A 131 -12.02 -2.90 14.64
C VAL A 131 -11.30 -2.14 13.53
N SER A 132 -10.91 -0.91 13.84
CA SER A 132 -10.07 -0.09 12.97
C SER A 132 -8.60 -0.42 13.21
N VAL A 133 -7.87 -0.80 12.15
CA VAL A 133 -6.48 -1.24 12.21
C VAL A 133 -5.59 -0.20 11.55
N GLN A 134 -4.51 0.21 12.22
CA GLN A 134 -3.52 1.09 11.64
C GLN A 134 -2.79 0.37 10.50
N HIS A 135 -2.67 1.03 9.35
CA HIS A 135 -2.19 0.45 8.09
C HIS A 135 -0.83 -0.25 8.23
N HIS A 136 0.15 0.43 8.82
CA HIS A 136 1.52 -0.09 8.96
C HIS A 136 1.63 -1.15 10.07
N HIS A 137 0.72 -1.15 11.05
CA HIS A 137 0.58 -2.27 11.98
C HIS A 137 0.08 -3.52 11.26
N ALA A 138 -0.83 -3.37 10.30
CA ALA A 138 -1.29 -4.50 9.49
C ALA A 138 -0.15 -5.09 8.66
N HIS A 139 0.70 -4.25 8.04
CA HIS A 139 1.91 -4.72 7.35
C HIS A 139 2.86 -5.49 8.27
N LEU A 140 3.14 -4.96 9.47
CA LEU A 140 4.00 -5.61 10.44
C LEU A 140 3.46 -6.98 10.85
N LEU A 141 2.18 -7.03 11.24
CA LEU A 141 1.53 -8.24 11.75
C LEU A 141 1.35 -9.30 10.65
N SER A 142 1.08 -8.90 9.41
CA SER A 142 0.98 -9.86 8.30
C SER A 142 2.32 -10.53 7.99
N CYS A 143 3.42 -9.78 7.99
CA CYS A 143 4.77 -10.32 7.84
C CYS A 143 5.12 -11.29 8.99
N MET A 144 4.75 -10.94 10.22
CA MET A 144 4.94 -11.83 11.38
C MET A 144 4.16 -13.12 11.24
N ALA A 145 2.90 -13.05 10.81
CA ALA A 145 2.04 -14.21 10.62
C ALA A 145 2.56 -15.13 9.52
N GLU A 146 3.01 -14.56 8.40
CA GLU A 146 3.56 -15.33 7.27
C GLU A 146 4.82 -16.11 7.64
N HIS A 147 5.69 -15.53 8.47
CA HIS A 147 7.01 -16.09 8.79
C HIS A 147 7.10 -16.67 10.22
N ASP A 148 6.00 -16.79 10.93
CA ASP A 148 5.96 -17.27 12.35
C ASP A 148 6.98 -16.52 13.24
N ILE A 149 7.10 -15.19 13.05
CA ILE A 149 8.03 -14.36 13.82
C ILE A 149 7.44 -14.08 15.20
N LYS A 150 8.25 -14.37 16.23
CA LYS A 150 7.83 -14.19 17.63
C LYS A 150 8.19 -12.83 18.19
N LEU A 151 7.52 -12.43 19.26
CA LEU A 151 7.82 -11.23 20.07
C LEU A 151 9.21 -11.34 20.71
N SER A 152 10.04 -10.34 20.86
CA SER A 152 9.93 -8.94 20.53
C SER A 152 10.78 -8.64 19.29
N LEU A 153 10.42 -7.61 18.52
CA LEU A 153 11.11 -7.32 17.26
C LEU A 153 11.18 -5.82 16.96
N LEU A 154 12.04 -5.48 16.01
CA LEU A 154 12.06 -4.22 15.28
C LEU A 154 11.46 -4.47 13.90
N GLY A 155 10.36 -3.76 13.58
CA GLY A 155 9.74 -3.77 12.27
C GLY A 155 10.16 -2.54 11.45
N ILE A 156 10.55 -2.77 10.20
CA ILE A 156 10.80 -1.70 9.22
C ILE A 156 9.74 -1.83 8.14
N ILE A 157 8.87 -0.83 8.03
CA ILE A 157 7.77 -0.83 7.07
C ILE A 157 8.10 0.10 5.92
N CYS A 158 8.20 -0.49 4.73
CA CYS A 158 8.49 0.19 3.48
C CYS A 158 7.23 0.20 2.63
N ASP A 159 6.56 1.34 2.51
CA ASP A 159 5.28 1.48 1.83
C ASP A 159 5.25 2.69 0.89
N GLY A 160 4.32 2.64 -0.05
CA GLY A 160 4.02 3.73 -0.97
C GLY A 160 3.26 4.87 -0.30
N ASN A 161 2.19 4.55 0.42
CA ASN A 161 1.36 5.54 1.13
C ASN A 161 0.36 4.83 2.05
N GLY A 162 0.41 5.12 3.34
CA GLY A 162 -0.59 4.74 4.32
C GLY A 162 -0.95 5.91 5.23
N LEU A 163 -2.16 5.92 5.76
CA LEU A 163 -2.58 6.94 6.72
C LEU A 163 -1.91 6.69 8.07
N GLY A 164 -1.18 7.69 8.56
CA GLY A 164 -0.57 7.66 9.88
C GLY A 164 -1.51 8.19 10.98
N ASP A 165 -1.27 7.76 12.22
CA ASP A 165 -2.07 8.18 13.39
C ASP A 165 -2.06 9.69 13.63
N ASN A 166 -1.05 10.39 13.11
CA ASN A 166 -0.92 11.85 13.20
C ASN A 166 -1.52 12.58 12.00
N GLY A 167 -2.26 11.89 11.12
CA GLY A 167 -2.88 12.46 9.93
C GLY A 167 -1.91 12.76 8.78
N THR A 168 -0.63 12.36 8.88
CA THR A 168 0.34 12.46 7.78
C THR A 168 0.38 11.17 6.98
N LEU A 169 1.01 11.20 5.80
CA LEU A 169 1.19 10.02 4.97
C LEU A 169 2.49 9.32 5.36
N TRP A 170 2.37 8.08 5.85
CA TRP A 170 3.50 7.25 6.23
C TRP A 170 3.92 6.29 5.12
N GLY A 171 5.12 5.69 5.25
CA GLY A 171 5.61 4.68 4.32
C GLY A 171 7.11 4.41 4.42
N GLY A 172 7.76 4.93 5.47
CA GLY A 172 9.13 4.61 5.82
C GLY A 172 9.29 4.64 7.33
N GLU A 173 8.68 3.64 8.01
CA GLU A 173 8.42 3.66 9.44
C GLU A 173 9.18 2.56 10.18
N PHE A 174 9.58 2.86 11.40
CA PHE A 174 10.25 1.93 12.30
C PHE A 174 9.39 1.72 13.54
N PHE A 175 9.03 0.46 13.79
CA PHE A 175 8.21 0.06 14.93
C PHE A 175 8.96 -0.92 15.83
N THR A 176 8.71 -0.84 17.11
CA THR A 176 9.01 -1.93 18.04
C THR A 176 7.73 -2.63 18.43
N LEU A 177 7.80 -3.95 18.55
CA LEU A 177 6.75 -4.77 19.13
C LEU A 177 7.35 -5.45 20.35
N ASP A 178 6.82 -5.15 21.54
CA ASP A 178 7.31 -5.66 22.81
C ASP A 178 6.67 -7.03 23.16
N LYS A 179 7.13 -7.64 24.26
CA LYS A 179 6.61 -8.91 24.78
C LYS A 179 5.15 -8.84 25.23
N SER A 180 4.62 -7.65 25.46
CA SER A 180 3.23 -7.40 25.85
C SER A 180 2.35 -7.09 24.64
N SER A 181 2.86 -7.29 23.43
CA SER A 181 2.20 -7.02 22.14
C SER A 181 1.88 -5.54 21.89
N ASN A 182 2.60 -4.61 22.55
CA ASN A 182 2.45 -3.19 22.26
C ASN A 182 3.31 -2.81 21.05
N ILE A 183 2.66 -2.23 20.03
CA ILE A 183 3.33 -1.67 18.87
C ILE A 183 3.60 -0.20 19.11
N SER A 184 4.85 0.23 18.97
CA SER A 184 5.26 1.62 19.14
C SER A 184 6.10 2.08 17.97
N ARG A 185 5.70 3.19 17.34
CA ARG A 185 6.50 3.86 16.31
C ARG A 185 7.67 4.59 16.97
N ILE A 186 8.90 4.21 16.67
CA ILE A 186 10.11 4.75 17.28
C ILE A 186 10.89 5.71 16.39
N ALA A 187 10.74 5.57 15.06
CA ALA A 187 11.40 6.43 14.09
C ALA A 187 10.65 6.41 12.76
N SER A 188 11.00 7.33 11.87
CA SER A 188 10.58 7.35 10.47
C SER A 188 11.66 7.96 9.59
N LEU A 189 11.54 7.80 8.29
CA LEU A 189 12.25 8.65 7.35
C LEU A 189 11.84 10.12 7.59
N ARG A 190 12.76 11.04 7.31
CA ARG A 190 12.46 12.48 7.39
C ARG A 190 11.28 12.80 6.48
N PRO A 191 10.17 13.35 7.00
CA PRO A 191 9.03 13.71 6.17
C PRO A 191 9.37 14.85 5.22
N PHE A 192 8.85 14.78 4.00
CA PHE A 192 8.94 15.81 2.95
C PHE A 192 7.55 16.08 2.35
N SER A 193 7.42 17.16 1.60
CA SER A 193 6.15 17.58 1.02
C SER A 193 5.82 16.80 -0.25
N LEU A 194 4.58 16.31 -0.38
CA LEU A 194 4.05 15.73 -1.63
C LEU A 194 3.31 16.83 -2.41
N LEU A 195 4.01 17.50 -3.29
CA LEU A 195 3.49 18.60 -4.09
C LEU A 195 2.34 18.16 -5.00
N GLY A 196 1.12 18.63 -4.70
CA GLY A 196 -0.09 18.27 -5.42
C GLY A 196 -0.78 17.00 -4.86
N GLY A 197 -0.37 16.50 -3.69
CA GLY A 197 -0.99 15.36 -3.03
C GLY A 197 -0.93 14.09 -3.88
N ALA A 198 -2.08 13.49 -4.19
CA ALA A 198 -2.17 12.25 -4.97
C ALA A 198 -1.54 12.34 -6.37
N VAL A 199 -1.46 13.53 -6.97
CA VAL A 199 -0.82 13.71 -8.28
C VAL A 199 0.69 13.41 -8.21
N ALA A 200 1.34 13.65 -7.06
CA ALA A 200 2.76 13.34 -6.87
C ALA A 200 3.07 11.85 -7.02
N ILE A 201 2.09 10.96 -6.84
CA ILE A 201 2.24 9.51 -7.07
C ILE A 201 2.44 9.19 -8.56
N LYS A 202 1.78 9.95 -9.43
CA LYS A 202 1.85 9.79 -10.89
C LYS A 202 2.97 10.64 -11.52
N GLU A 203 3.44 11.67 -10.82
CA GLU A 203 4.45 12.60 -11.31
C GLU A 203 5.66 12.63 -10.36
N PRO A 204 6.61 11.68 -10.45
CA PRO A 204 7.86 11.65 -9.68
C PRO A 204 8.59 12.99 -9.60
N ARG A 205 8.57 13.79 -10.68
CA ARG A 205 9.11 15.14 -10.75
C ARG A 205 8.61 16.07 -9.64
N ARG A 206 7.37 15.86 -9.14
CA ARG A 206 6.79 16.69 -8.07
C ARG A 206 7.43 16.41 -6.72
N SER A 207 7.64 15.13 -6.39
CA SER A 207 8.35 14.74 -5.17
C SER A 207 9.79 15.22 -5.18
N ALA A 208 10.47 15.09 -6.32
CA ALA A 208 11.85 15.59 -6.49
C ALA A 208 11.95 17.11 -6.36
N LEU A 209 11.06 17.85 -7.03
CA LEU A 209 11.03 19.31 -6.94
C LEU A 209 10.75 19.79 -5.52
N ALA A 210 9.82 19.16 -4.81
CA ALA A 210 9.50 19.51 -3.43
C ALA A 210 10.70 19.29 -2.49
N MET A 211 11.42 18.18 -2.63
CA MET A 211 12.62 17.91 -1.84
C MET A 211 13.76 18.87 -2.15
N LEU A 212 13.99 19.20 -3.43
CA LEU A 212 14.96 20.20 -3.84
C LEU A 212 14.59 21.58 -3.29
N TRP A 213 13.31 21.93 -3.33
CA TRP A 213 12.82 23.20 -2.78
C TRP A 213 13.01 23.28 -1.26
N GLU A 214 12.82 22.22 -0.51
CA GLU A 214 13.09 22.19 0.94
C GLU A 214 14.57 22.45 1.26
N TYR A 215 15.48 22.18 0.32
CA TYR A 215 16.91 22.43 0.48
C TYR A 215 17.35 23.79 -0.05
N MET A 216 16.84 24.23 -1.21
CA MET A 216 17.31 25.39 -1.97
C MET A 216 16.36 26.60 -1.91
N GLY A 217 15.13 26.41 -1.40
CA GLY A 217 14.07 27.43 -1.51
C GLY A 217 13.72 27.74 -2.96
N ASP A 218 13.26 28.95 -3.21
CA ASP A 218 12.85 29.39 -4.55
C ASP A 218 14.01 29.41 -5.58
N ASN A 219 15.26 29.38 -5.13
CA ASN A 219 16.42 29.30 -6.03
C ASN A 219 16.40 28.01 -6.87
N VAL A 220 15.66 26.97 -6.46
CA VAL A 220 15.52 25.72 -7.24
C VAL A 220 15.08 25.98 -8.67
N PHE A 221 14.22 26.97 -8.91
CA PHE A 221 13.68 27.29 -10.23
C PHE A 221 14.72 27.89 -11.19
N GLU A 222 15.84 28.38 -10.67
CA GLU A 222 16.97 28.91 -11.48
C GLU A 222 17.84 27.76 -12.04
N HIS A 223 17.74 26.54 -11.48
CA HIS A 223 18.53 25.38 -11.84
C HIS A 223 17.88 24.55 -12.95
N SER A 224 17.70 25.12 -14.14
CA SER A 224 17.10 24.44 -15.30
C SER A 224 17.85 23.21 -15.80
N SER A 225 19.10 22.99 -15.36
CA SER A 225 19.88 21.77 -15.65
C SER A 225 19.44 20.57 -14.82
N LEU A 226 18.68 20.75 -13.75
CA LEU A 226 18.13 19.66 -12.95
C LEU A 226 16.91 19.05 -13.66
N ALA A 227 16.95 17.75 -13.92
CA ALA A 227 15.93 17.04 -14.67
C ALA A 227 14.49 17.26 -14.12
N PRO A 228 14.23 17.18 -12.79
CA PRO A 228 12.88 17.49 -12.27
C PRO A 228 12.44 18.93 -12.49
N VAL A 229 13.37 19.90 -12.58
CA VAL A 229 13.04 21.32 -12.82
C VAL A 229 12.73 21.55 -14.30
N SER A 230 13.56 21.00 -15.19
CA SER A 230 13.36 21.12 -16.64
C SER A 230 12.13 20.38 -17.15
N ALA A 231 11.62 19.41 -16.39
CA ALA A 231 10.43 18.65 -16.72
C ALA A 231 9.11 19.45 -16.55
N PHE A 232 9.14 20.66 -15.98
CA PHE A 232 7.97 21.54 -15.85
C PHE A 232 8.05 22.70 -16.85
N THR A 233 6.90 23.08 -17.40
CA THR A 233 6.79 24.31 -18.19
C THR A 233 6.85 25.56 -17.29
N GLU A 234 7.10 26.73 -17.86
CA GLU A 234 7.13 27.99 -17.09
C GLU A 234 5.76 28.28 -16.45
N GLU A 235 4.67 27.94 -17.14
CA GLU A 235 3.31 28.06 -16.62
C GLU A 235 3.08 27.15 -15.42
N GLU A 236 3.55 25.89 -15.48
CA GLU A 236 3.48 24.96 -14.36
C GLU A 236 4.31 25.48 -13.17
N LYS A 237 5.53 25.98 -13.41
CA LYS A 237 6.40 26.54 -12.35
C LYS A 237 5.75 27.71 -11.65
N ALA A 238 5.12 28.62 -12.42
CA ALA A 238 4.41 29.78 -11.87
C ALA A 238 3.24 29.39 -10.94
N LEU A 239 2.59 28.22 -11.19
CA LEU A 239 1.55 27.66 -10.32
C LEU A 239 2.13 26.93 -9.12
N ILE A 240 3.21 26.21 -9.31
CA ILE A 240 3.84 25.35 -8.32
C ILE A 240 4.54 26.16 -7.22
N GLN A 241 5.24 27.23 -7.57
CA GLN A 241 5.99 28.03 -6.61
C GLN A 241 5.12 28.59 -5.47
N PRO A 242 3.93 29.18 -5.72
CA PRO A 242 3.02 29.55 -4.63
C PRO A 242 2.49 28.35 -3.81
N MET A 243 2.34 27.18 -4.44
CA MET A 243 1.90 25.98 -3.73
C MET A 243 2.96 25.51 -2.72
N LEU A 244 4.23 25.52 -3.12
CA LEU A 244 5.35 25.18 -2.24
C LEU A 244 5.49 26.20 -1.10
N ASN A 245 5.49 27.49 -1.41
CA ASN A 245 5.65 28.56 -0.44
C ASN A 245 4.54 28.59 0.63
N LYS A 246 3.32 28.20 0.27
CA LYS A 246 2.15 28.21 1.16
C LYS A 246 1.74 26.80 1.61
N LEU A 247 2.46 25.76 1.23
CA LEU A 247 2.16 24.34 1.48
C LEU A 247 0.73 23.95 1.04
N ILE A 248 0.24 24.53 -0.07
CA ILE A 248 -1.10 24.27 -0.59
C ILE A 248 -1.09 22.90 -1.26
N ASN A 249 -2.04 22.02 -0.86
CA ASN A 249 -2.15 20.64 -1.38
C ASN A 249 -0.78 19.93 -1.41
N SER A 250 -0.02 20.06 -0.32
CA SER A 250 1.32 19.53 -0.18
C SER A 250 1.44 18.78 1.15
N PRO A 251 0.70 17.65 1.35
CA PRO A 251 0.74 16.90 2.59
C PRO A 251 2.16 16.39 2.88
N ARG A 252 2.50 16.25 4.15
CA ARG A 252 3.80 15.70 4.57
C ARG A 252 3.76 14.18 4.48
N SER A 253 4.86 13.58 4.00
CA SER A 253 4.99 12.13 3.87
C SER A 253 6.38 11.65 4.22
N SER A 254 6.46 10.52 4.92
CA SER A 254 7.69 9.74 5.15
C SER A 254 7.81 8.54 4.20
N SER A 255 7.08 8.53 3.10
CA SER A 255 7.02 7.43 2.14
C SER A 255 8.36 7.11 1.49
N LEU A 256 8.82 5.85 1.65
CA LEU A 256 9.98 5.33 0.94
C LEU A 256 9.71 5.20 -0.57
N GLY A 257 8.48 4.83 -0.97
CA GLY A 257 8.11 4.75 -2.38
C GLY A 257 8.24 6.10 -3.08
N ARG A 258 7.81 7.19 -2.43
CA ARG A 258 7.97 8.56 -2.96
C ARG A 258 9.42 9.02 -2.96
N LEU A 259 10.25 8.53 -2.04
CA LEU A 259 11.69 8.78 -2.07
C LEU A 259 12.35 8.12 -3.30
N PHE A 260 11.96 6.88 -3.64
CA PHE A 260 12.42 6.23 -4.88
C PHE A 260 11.97 7.00 -6.12
N ASP A 261 10.74 7.51 -6.17
CA ASP A 261 10.26 8.37 -7.25
C ASP A 261 11.12 9.63 -7.38
N CYS A 262 11.46 10.26 -6.25
CA CYS A 262 12.33 11.44 -6.22
C CYS A 262 13.70 11.13 -6.82
N VAL A 263 14.35 10.04 -6.41
CA VAL A 263 15.67 9.65 -6.91
C VAL A 263 15.61 9.33 -8.40
N ALA A 264 14.59 8.58 -8.84
CA ALA A 264 14.40 8.28 -10.25
C ALA A 264 14.21 9.52 -11.12
N SER A 265 13.49 10.53 -10.61
CA SER A 265 13.31 11.82 -11.29
C SER A 265 14.62 12.61 -11.35
N LEU A 266 15.39 12.65 -10.26
CA LEU A 266 16.70 13.32 -10.22
C LEU A 266 17.69 12.72 -11.22
N LEU A 267 17.63 11.40 -11.43
CA LEU A 267 18.46 10.67 -12.41
C LEU A 267 17.88 10.70 -13.84
N ASP A 268 16.81 11.46 -14.07
CA ASP A 268 16.07 11.55 -15.34
C ASP A 268 15.55 10.20 -15.87
N LEU A 269 15.29 9.26 -14.98
CA LEU A 269 14.76 7.95 -15.33
C LEU A 269 13.24 7.98 -15.52
N CYS A 270 12.52 8.81 -14.73
CA CYS A 270 11.07 8.90 -14.79
C CYS A 270 10.55 10.23 -14.23
N GLN A 271 9.99 11.07 -15.08
CA GLN A 271 9.38 12.35 -14.66
C GLN A 271 7.87 12.22 -14.45
N VAL A 272 7.21 11.36 -15.26
CA VAL A 272 5.80 11.02 -15.18
C VAL A 272 5.65 9.52 -15.35
N SER A 273 4.95 8.88 -14.43
CA SER A 273 4.70 7.42 -14.44
C SER A 273 3.44 7.10 -15.24
N SER A 274 3.51 6.09 -16.09
CA SER A 274 2.36 5.53 -16.81
C SER A 274 1.68 4.37 -16.09
N TYR A 275 2.37 3.79 -15.09
CA TYR A 275 1.84 2.76 -14.20
C TYR A 275 2.53 2.85 -12.83
N GLU A 276 1.89 2.25 -11.83
CA GLU A 276 2.38 2.28 -10.44
C GLU A 276 3.74 1.58 -10.30
N GLY A 277 4.66 2.21 -9.55
CA GLY A 277 6.00 1.67 -9.30
C GLY A 277 6.99 1.82 -10.46
N GLN A 278 6.61 2.42 -11.59
CA GLN A 278 7.48 2.55 -12.78
C GLN A 278 8.81 3.23 -12.47
N ALA A 279 8.79 4.29 -11.67
CA ALA A 279 9.99 5.03 -11.30
C ALA A 279 10.96 4.15 -10.49
N ALA A 280 10.44 3.43 -9.48
CA ALA A 280 11.22 2.52 -8.67
C ALA A 280 11.79 1.35 -9.48
N GLN A 281 11.01 0.77 -10.40
CA GLN A 281 11.47 -0.30 -11.28
C GLN A 281 12.60 0.16 -12.23
N ARG A 282 12.50 1.38 -12.78
CA ARG A 282 13.57 1.93 -13.62
C ARG A 282 14.85 2.19 -12.82
N LEU A 283 14.71 2.61 -11.57
CA LEU A 283 15.85 2.78 -10.67
C LEU A 283 16.52 1.44 -10.35
N GLU A 284 15.75 0.39 -10.07
CA GLU A 284 16.22 -0.97 -9.85
C GLU A 284 16.99 -1.52 -11.07
N GLN A 285 16.42 -1.35 -12.28
CA GLN A 285 17.06 -1.77 -13.54
C GLN A 285 18.39 -1.05 -13.78
N CYS A 286 18.47 0.24 -13.43
CA CYS A 286 19.71 1.01 -13.54
C CYS A 286 20.81 0.45 -12.61
N PHE A 287 20.44 0.05 -11.39
CA PHE A 287 21.37 -0.58 -10.45
C PHE A 287 21.82 -1.97 -10.91
N ALA A 288 20.93 -2.80 -11.40
CA ALA A 288 21.24 -4.13 -11.90
C ALA A 288 22.22 -4.09 -13.10
N ALA A 289 22.07 -3.10 -14.00
CA ALA A 289 22.97 -2.91 -15.14
C ALA A 289 24.40 -2.50 -14.75
N THR A 290 24.59 -1.93 -13.55
CA THR A 290 25.93 -1.52 -13.05
C THR A 290 26.61 -2.60 -12.23
N ALA A 291 25.87 -3.62 -11.79
CA ALA A 291 26.38 -4.71 -10.95
C ALA A 291 26.84 -5.95 -11.76
N SER A 292 26.67 -5.93 -13.08
CA SER A 292 27.12 -6.96 -14.05
C SER A 292 28.43 -6.55 -14.70
#